data_ae24258e7041e4b8f215e9cc410f31ec
#
_entry.id   ae24258e7041e4b8f215e9cc410f31ec
#
_cell.length_a   1.000
_cell.length_b   1.000
_cell.length_c   1.000
_cell.angle_alpha   90.00
_cell.angle_beta   90.00
_cell.angle_gamma   90.00
#
_symmetry.space_group_name_H-M   'P 1'
#
loop_
_entity.id
_entity.type
_entity.pdbx_description
1 polymer ?
#
loop_
_entity_poly.entity_id
_entity_poly.type
_entity_poly.pdbx_seq_one_letter_code
_entity_poly.pdbx_strand_id
1 'polypeptide(L)'
;MGLDDALSLARRRRRSRRRDVRALVAVVLAVALAVSLAVTYALGPGASASAGQATRSPLRVVTTTTFLDDTVRRIGGEHVSTVRLMGPGVDPHLYQAKASDLSEMRRADAVIAVGLYLEGSLMRTLEAVAESKPVLFAGEAVPEHLLLPPPPGAAPEEEHDPHVWFEPRLWVHVVDAITTRLSELDPAHAADYQRRGAEYREQVLTMDGQVRALLSSVPERSRVLVTSHDAFRYLGRAFDLDVVAIQGISTQQEASTADIGRVADVVTDRDVGAVFVETSMSDRTVNAVLAAVRQRGGETRLGHPLYSDSTGEDGTPEGTYLGMVRANAERIAEGLR
;
A
#
# COMPACT_ATOMS: atom_id res chain seq x y z
N MET A 1 101.90 16.24 -32.00
CA MET A 1 100.59 15.62 -31.69
C MET A 1 99.60 16.13 -32.75
N GLY A 2 99.37 15.27 -33.74
CA GLY A 2 98.81 15.67 -35.04
C GLY A 2 97.25 15.77 -34.97
N LEU A 3 96.71 16.54 -35.93
CA LEU A 3 95.24 16.82 -36.08
C LEU A 3 94.42 15.53 -36.19
N ASP A 4 95.03 14.45 -36.66
CA ASP A 4 94.37 13.13 -36.80
C ASP A 4 94.05 12.42 -35.45
N ASP A 5 94.87 12.61 -34.38
CA ASP A 5 94.65 12.07 -33.04
C ASP A 5 93.48 12.75 -32.34
N ALA A 6 93.36 14.05 -32.53
CA ALA A 6 92.29 14.84 -31.98
C ALA A 6 90.89 14.45 -32.59
N LEU A 7 90.87 14.19 -33.88
CA LEU A 7 89.65 13.77 -34.62
C LEU A 7 89.26 12.34 -34.29
N SER A 8 90.22 11.48 -34.04
CA SER A 8 89.95 10.08 -33.64
C SER A 8 89.31 9.99 -32.21
N LEU A 9 89.84 10.79 -31.28
CA LEU A 9 89.30 10.92 -29.92
C LEU A 9 87.85 11.54 -29.88
N ALA A 10 87.63 12.53 -30.73
CA ALA A 10 86.29 13.14 -30.86
C ALA A 10 85.28 12.17 -31.45
N ARG A 11 85.69 11.32 -32.44
CA ARG A 11 84.79 10.28 -33.00
C ARG A 11 84.52 9.15 -32.02
N ARG A 12 85.48 8.77 -31.17
CA ARG A 12 85.30 7.79 -30.10
C ARG A 12 84.35 8.30 -29.03
N ARG A 13 84.49 9.56 -28.55
CA ARG A 13 83.59 10.18 -27.58
C ARG A 13 82.19 10.38 -28.13
N ARG A 14 81.99 10.67 -29.42
CA ARG A 14 80.63 10.71 -30.00
C ARG A 14 79.98 9.33 -30.13
N ARG A 15 80.79 8.27 -30.41
CA ARG A 15 80.23 6.89 -30.44
C ARG A 15 79.86 6.39 -29.06
N SER A 16 80.65 6.65 -28.02
CA SER A 16 80.24 6.26 -26.63
C SER A 16 79.01 7.00 -26.21
N ARG A 17 78.98 8.34 -26.37
CA ARG A 17 77.71 9.10 -25.99
C ARG A 17 76.49 8.61 -26.74
N ARG A 18 76.58 8.20 -27.98
CA ARG A 18 75.46 7.64 -28.74
C ARG A 18 75.04 6.25 -28.21
N ARG A 19 75.99 5.43 -27.71
CA ARG A 19 75.70 4.16 -27.05
C ARG A 19 75.05 4.38 -25.72
N ASP A 20 75.53 5.27 -24.91
CA ASP A 20 75.00 5.58 -23.58
C ASP A 20 73.61 6.17 -23.70
N VAL A 21 73.34 7.07 -24.65
CA VAL A 21 71.97 7.59 -24.90
C VAL A 21 71.04 6.51 -25.41
N ARG A 22 71.49 5.58 -26.26
CA ARG A 22 70.63 4.44 -26.70
C ARG A 22 70.39 3.47 -25.61
N ALA A 23 71.33 3.23 -24.70
CA ALA A 23 71.10 2.38 -23.52
C ALA A 23 70.13 3.04 -22.54
N LEU A 24 70.27 4.36 -22.34
CA LEU A 24 69.35 5.11 -21.46
C LEU A 24 67.88 5.09 -22.00
N VAL A 25 67.74 5.32 -23.34
CA VAL A 25 66.44 5.26 -24.01
C VAL A 25 65.81 3.86 -23.90
N ALA A 26 66.63 2.80 -24.06
CA ALA A 26 66.16 1.42 -23.94
C ALA A 26 65.69 1.10 -22.51
N VAL A 27 66.43 1.61 -21.51
CA VAL A 27 66.04 1.45 -20.11
C VAL A 27 64.73 2.21 -19.78
N VAL A 28 64.60 3.45 -20.26
CA VAL A 28 63.38 4.24 -20.07
C VAL A 28 62.16 3.59 -20.73
N LEU A 29 62.35 3.06 -21.95
CA LEU A 29 61.28 2.33 -22.65
C LEU A 29 60.89 1.03 -21.94
N ALA A 30 61.87 0.28 -21.41
CA ALA A 30 61.63 -0.94 -20.64
C ALA A 30 60.90 -0.64 -19.35
N VAL A 31 61.27 0.43 -18.64
CA VAL A 31 60.56 0.88 -17.41
C VAL A 31 59.14 1.34 -17.74
N ALA A 32 58.98 2.12 -18.82
CA ALA A 32 57.62 2.56 -19.25
C ALA A 32 56.74 1.36 -19.64
N LEU A 33 57.31 0.34 -20.31
CA LEU A 33 56.59 -0.89 -20.66
C LEU A 33 56.23 -1.70 -19.42
N ALA A 34 57.13 -1.81 -18.44
CA ALA A 34 56.88 -2.51 -17.18
C ALA A 34 55.83 -1.80 -16.34
N VAL A 35 55.85 -0.46 -16.30
CA VAL A 35 54.82 0.34 -15.62
C VAL A 35 53.47 0.20 -16.33
N SER A 36 53.42 0.22 -17.65
CA SER A 36 52.19 -0.02 -18.41
C SER A 36 51.63 -1.42 -18.21
N LEU A 37 52.49 -2.45 -18.17
CA LEU A 37 52.05 -3.82 -17.86
C LEU A 37 51.55 -3.96 -16.41
N ALA A 38 52.22 -3.29 -15.46
CA ALA A 38 51.76 -3.30 -14.05
C ALA A 38 50.41 -2.58 -13.87
N VAL A 39 50.20 -1.48 -14.58
CA VAL A 39 48.93 -0.76 -14.58
C VAL A 39 47.80 -1.56 -15.25
N THR A 40 48.09 -2.23 -16.37
CA THR A 40 47.09 -3.13 -17.01
C THR A 40 46.82 -4.38 -16.20
N TYR A 41 47.81 -4.89 -15.43
CA TYR A 41 47.61 -6.02 -14.52
C TYR A 41 46.83 -5.60 -13.26
N ALA A 42 47.01 -4.38 -12.78
CA ALA A 42 46.25 -3.80 -11.65
C ALA A 42 44.83 -3.36 -12.05
N LEU A 43 44.61 -3.04 -13.34
CA LEU A 43 43.33 -2.62 -13.91
C LEU A 43 42.69 -3.69 -14.80
N GLY A 44 43.12 -4.93 -14.73
CA GLY A 44 42.57 -6.07 -15.48
C GLY A 44 41.07 -6.23 -15.23
N PRO A 45 40.29 -6.61 -16.26
CA PRO A 45 38.85 -6.86 -16.12
C PRO A 45 38.62 -8.19 -15.36
N GLY A 46 38.77 -8.15 -14.04
CA GLY A 46 38.67 -9.36 -13.23
C GLY A 46 38.43 -9.15 -11.76
N ALA A 47 38.37 -7.89 -11.33
CA ALA A 47 37.77 -7.57 -10.03
C ALA A 47 36.39 -6.94 -10.29
N SER A 48 35.45 -7.73 -10.85
CA SER A 48 34.08 -7.62 -10.40
C SER A 48 34.19 -7.88 -8.89
N ALA A 49 34.36 -6.81 -8.12
CA ALA A 49 33.95 -6.82 -6.75
C ALA A 49 32.46 -7.15 -6.81
N SER A 50 32.17 -8.44 -6.72
CA SER A 50 30.98 -8.92 -6.05
C SER A 50 31.12 -8.29 -4.66
N ALA A 51 30.75 -7.00 -4.54
CA ALA A 51 30.32 -6.46 -3.29
C ALA A 51 29.23 -7.45 -2.91
N GLY A 52 29.59 -8.36 -2.00
CA GLY A 52 28.61 -9.21 -1.38
C GLY A 52 27.53 -8.23 -0.93
N GLN A 53 26.40 -8.24 -1.65
CA GLN A 53 25.19 -7.65 -1.15
C GLN A 53 25.03 -8.36 0.18
N ALA A 54 25.48 -7.72 1.25
CA ALA A 54 25.06 -8.06 2.57
C ALA A 54 23.53 -8.07 2.42
N THR A 55 22.94 -9.26 2.44
CA THR A 55 21.49 -9.42 2.36
C THR A 55 20.95 -8.65 3.54
N ARG A 56 20.58 -7.38 3.28
CA ARG A 56 19.95 -6.53 4.27
C ARG A 56 18.68 -7.25 4.67
N SER A 57 18.45 -7.42 5.96
CA SER A 57 17.19 -8.00 6.41
C SER A 57 16.04 -7.21 5.79
N PRO A 58 14.94 -7.89 5.39
CA PRO A 58 13.77 -7.19 4.85
C PRO A 58 13.32 -6.05 5.76
N LEU A 59 12.86 -4.94 5.17
CA LEU A 59 12.23 -3.85 5.93
C LEU A 59 11.09 -4.42 6.77
N ARG A 60 11.11 -4.12 8.07
CA ARG A 60 10.05 -4.51 8.99
C ARG A 60 9.00 -3.41 9.03
N VAL A 61 7.82 -3.67 8.47
CA VAL A 61 6.72 -2.71 8.39
C VAL A 61 5.55 -3.20 9.24
N VAL A 62 5.05 -2.34 10.14
CA VAL A 62 3.79 -2.59 10.84
C VAL A 62 2.66 -1.98 10.01
N THR A 63 1.58 -2.74 9.80
CA THR A 63 0.35 -2.30 9.13
C THR A 63 -0.83 -2.36 10.10
N THR A 64 -1.77 -1.45 9.99
CA THR A 64 -2.95 -1.46 10.87
C THR A 64 -3.98 -2.47 10.41
N THR A 65 -4.37 -2.46 9.13
CA THR A 65 -5.49 -3.23 8.58
C THR A 65 -5.04 -4.32 7.61
N THR A 66 -5.95 -5.25 7.31
CA THR A 66 -5.68 -6.38 6.40
C THR A 66 -5.43 -5.95 4.96
N PHE A 67 -6.20 -4.98 4.44
CA PHE A 67 -6.04 -4.49 3.07
C PHE A 67 -4.77 -3.64 2.89
N LEU A 68 -4.30 -2.94 3.93
CA LEU A 68 -2.98 -2.31 3.92
C LEU A 68 -1.86 -3.37 3.92
N ASP A 69 -2.00 -4.42 4.75
CA ASP A 69 -1.02 -5.51 4.80
C ASP A 69 -0.87 -6.19 3.43
N ASP A 70 -1.99 -6.53 2.77
CA ASP A 70 -1.97 -7.08 1.41
C ASP A 70 -1.28 -6.13 0.42
N THR A 71 -1.61 -4.85 0.46
CA THR A 71 -1.03 -3.83 -0.43
C THR A 71 0.48 -3.69 -0.21
N VAL A 72 0.92 -3.58 1.05
CA VAL A 72 2.35 -3.47 1.40
C VAL A 72 3.12 -4.72 0.98
N ARG A 73 2.58 -5.90 1.21
CA ARG A 73 3.22 -7.17 0.82
C ARG A 73 3.35 -7.33 -0.68
N ARG A 74 2.36 -6.89 -1.44
CA ARG A 74 2.41 -6.93 -2.91
C ARG A 74 3.46 -6.01 -3.49
N ILE A 75 3.59 -4.81 -2.95
CA ILE A 75 4.61 -3.84 -3.38
C ILE A 75 5.98 -4.25 -2.86
N GLY A 76 6.07 -4.62 -1.60
CA GLY A 76 7.32 -4.94 -0.92
C GLY A 76 7.97 -6.24 -1.37
N GLY A 77 7.15 -7.27 -1.67
CA GLY A 77 7.63 -8.60 -2.02
C GLY A 77 8.57 -9.16 -0.96
N GLU A 78 9.69 -9.74 -1.38
CA GLU A 78 10.70 -10.34 -0.51
C GLU A 78 11.54 -9.32 0.29
N HIS A 79 11.49 -8.03 -0.10
CA HIS A 79 12.24 -6.96 0.55
C HIS A 79 11.52 -6.37 1.77
N VAL A 80 10.28 -6.78 2.05
CA VAL A 80 9.48 -6.30 3.17
C VAL A 80 8.93 -7.48 3.99
N SER A 81 9.01 -7.36 5.31
CA SER A 81 8.35 -8.24 6.27
C SER A 81 7.31 -7.45 7.04
N THR A 82 6.05 -7.85 6.96
CA THR A 82 4.95 -7.12 7.63
C THR A 82 4.56 -7.76 8.96
N VAL A 83 4.11 -6.90 9.88
CA VAL A 83 3.39 -7.29 11.10
C VAL A 83 2.07 -6.52 11.09
N ARG A 84 0.98 -7.23 10.94
CA ARG A 84 -0.37 -6.66 10.93
C ARG A 84 -0.93 -6.59 12.37
N LEU A 85 -1.50 -5.45 12.75
CA LEU A 85 -2.09 -5.26 14.08
C LEU A 85 -3.50 -5.87 14.18
N MET A 86 -4.32 -5.65 13.15
CA MET A 86 -5.72 -6.06 13.11
C MET A 86 -5.95 -7.16 12.07
N GLY A 87 -6.45 -8.31 12.50
CA GLY A 87 -6.76 -9.44 11.63
C GLY A 87 -8.12 -9.32 10.95
N PRO A 88 -8.53 -10.34 10.17
CA PRO A 88 -9.86 -10.41 9.59
C PRO A 88 -10.96 -10.28 10.64
N GLY A 89 -12.03 -9.54 10.32
CA GLY A 89 -13.17 -9.32 11.21
C GLY A 89 -12.92 -8.37 12.39
N VAL A 90 -11.73 -7.77 12.50
CA VAL A 90 -11.44 -6.77 13.54
C VAL A 90 -11.88 -5.39 13.06
N ASP A 91 -12.66 -4.71 13.89
CA ASP A 91 -13.13 -3.34 13.69
C ASP A 91 -12.01 -2.33 14.05
N PRO A 92 -11.50 -1.54 13.11
CA PRO A 92 -10.43 -0.56 13.35
C PRO A 92 -10.88 0.64 14.17
N HIS A 93 -12.14 1.04 14.11
CA HIS A 93 -12.66 2.19 14.85
C HIS A 93 -12.61 1.97 16.37
N LEU A 94 -12.77 0.72 16.80
CA LEU A 94 -12.81 0.33 18.22
C LEU A 94 -11.49 -0.26 18.70
N TYR A 95 -10.52 -0.52 17.80
CA TYR A 95 -9.31 -1.22 18.16
C TYR A 95 -8.44 -0.41 19.12
N GLN A 96 -8.10 -1.04 20.25
CA GLN A 96 -7.20 -0.49 21.25
C GLN A 96 -5.85 -1.19 21.22
N ALA A 97 -4.76 -0.38 21.19
CA ALA A 97 -3.41 -0.92 21.18
C ALA A 97 -3.10 -1.77 22.41
N LYS A 98 -2.55 -2.94 22.16
CA LYS A 98 -1.99 -3.83 23.20
C LYS A 98 -0.52 -3.48 23.45
N ALA A 99 0.04 -3.91 24.57
CA ALA A 99 1.45 -3.72 24.86
C ALA A 99 2.37 -4.40 23.82
N SER A 100 1.93 -5.53 23.24
CA SER A 100 2.58 -6.20 22.10
C SER A 100 2.69 -5.29 20.90
N ASP A 101 1.61 -4.58 20.54
CA ASP A 101 1.54 -3.74 19.36
C ASP A 101 2.51 -2.57 19.44
N LEU A 102 2.57 -1.93 20.62
CA LEU A 102 3.57 -0.90 20.92
C LEU A 102 5.00 -1.43 20.78
N SER A 103 5.23 -2.69 21.19
CA SER A 103 6.54 -3.33 21.04
C SER A 103 6.87 -3.58 19.56
N GLU A 104 5.90 -4.02 18.77
CA GLU A 104 6.07 -4.26 17.33
C GLU A 104 6.31 -2.93 16.59
N MET A 105 5.51 -1.91 16.84
CA MET A 105 5.71 -0.57 16.25
C MET A 105 7.10 0.00 16.61
N ARG A 106 7.58 -0.19 17.84
CA ARG A 106 8.94 0.24 18.23
C ARG A 106 10.05 -0.48 17.48
N ARG A 107 9.87 -1.75 17.12
CA ARG A 107 10.88 -2.56 16.39
C ARG A 107 10.79 -2.37 14.88
N ALA A 108 9.71 -1.85 14.37
CA ALA A 108 9.50 -1.64 12.95
C ALA A 108 10.40 -0.52 12.39
N ASP A 109 10.71 -0.60 11.10
CA ASP A 109 11.35 0.47 10.34
C ASP A 109 10.34 1.55 9.94
N ALA A 110 9.07 1.15 9.76
CA ALA A 110 7.95 2.06 9.51
C ALA A 110 6.62 1.48 9.99
N VAL A 111 5.64 2.37 10.20
CA VAL A 111 4.24 2.01 10.45
C VAL A 111 3.41 2.59 9.31
N ILE A 112 2.45 1.82 8.79
CA ILE A 112 1.50 2.24 7.75
C ILE A 112 0.09 2.05 8.27
N ALA A 113 -0.64 3.14 8.40
CA ALA A 113 -2.03 3.22 8.83
C ALA A 113 -2.88 3.83 7.71
N VAL A 114 -4.18 3.67 7.77
CA VAL A 114 -5.09 4.37 6.84
C VAL A 114 -5.11 5.86 7.15
N GLY A 115 -5.24 6.23 8.40
CA GLY A 115 -5.47 7.61 8.80
C GLY A 115 -6.92 8.04 8.55
N LEU A 116 -7.15 9.31 8.33
CA LEU A 116 -8.50 9.88 8.16
C LEU A 116 -9.43 9.53 9.34
N TYR A 117 -8.84 9.32 10.50
CA TYR A 117 -9.51 8.90 11.74
C TYR A 117 -10.13 7.48 11.70
N LEU A 118 -9.78 6.63 10.73
CA LEU A 118 -10.25 5.23 10.72
C LEU A 118 -9.87 4.50 12.01
N GLU A 119 -8.60 4.62 12.41
CA GLU A 119 -8.06 3.95 13.59
C GLU A 119 -8.39 4.70 14.90
N GLY A 120 -9.51 5.36 14.97
CA GLY A 120 -10.05 6.18 16.05
C GLY A 120 -9.34 6.09 17.40
N SER A 121 -9.55 5.01 18.14
CA SER A 121 -8.93 4.79 19.46
C SER A 121 -7.40 4.62 19.41
N LEU A 122 -6.83 4.21 18.29
CA LEU A 122 -5.39 3.99 18.08
C LEU A 122 -4.66 5.28 17.63
N MET A 123 -5.36 6.30 17.09
CA MET A 123 -4.77 7.49 16.46
C MET A 123 -3.74 8.17 17.37
N ARG A 124 -4.05 8.46 18.62
CA ARG A 124 -3.10 9.08 19.56
C ARG A 124 -1.81 8.27 19.75
N THR A 125 -1.90 6.96 19.66
CA THR A 125 -0.72 6.07 19.74
C THR A 125 0.10 6.17 18.45
N LEU A 126 -0.53 6.20 17.28
CA LEU A 126 0.14 6.36 15.99
C LEU A 126 0.84 7.72 15.89
N GLU A 127 0.20 8.79 16.33
CA GLU A 127 0.77 10.14 16.40
C GLU A 127 2.02 10.18 17.33
N ALA A 128 1.93 9.58 18.51
CA ALA A 128 3.07 9.48 19.43
C ALA A 128 4.23 8.63 18.85
N VAL A 129 3.93 7.60 18.06
CA VAL A 129 4.95 6.83 17.33
C VAL A 129 5.57 7.66 16.22
N ALA A 130 4.79 8.50 15.54
CA ALA A 130 5.24 9.37 14.44
C ALA A 130 6.29 10.41 14.90
N GLU A 131 6.34 10.78 16.18
CA GLU A 131 7.37 11.66 16.73
C GLU A 131 8.79 11.04 16.64
N SER A 132 8.90 9.72 16.57
CA SER A 132 10.18 9.01 16.64
C SER A 132 10.45 8.05 15.47
N LYS A 133 9.44 7.74 14.66
CA LYS A 133 9.51 6.78 13.56
C LYS A 133 8.72 7.25 12.34
N PRO A 134 9.09 6.79 11.13
CA PRO A 134 8.25 7.00 9.95
C PRO A 134 6.88 6.33 10.14
N VAL A 135 5.83 7.14 10.18
CA VAL A 135 4.44 6.70 10.08
C VAL A 135 3.86 7.27 8.79
N LEU A 136 3.24 6.42 7.99
CA LEU A 136 2.49 6.83 6.80
C LEU A 136 1.00 6.65 7.07
N PHE A 137 0.25 7.74 7.10
CA PHE A 137 -1.20 7.74 7.02
C PHE A 137 -1.59 7.70 5.54
N ALA A 138 -1.73 6.49 5.02
CA ALA A 138 -1.74 6.26 3.57
C ALA A 138 -3.02 6.77 2.87
N GLY A 139 -4.15 6.82 3.59
CA GLY A 139 -5.41 7.39 3.08
C GLY A 139 -5.34 8.91 2.87
N GLU A 140 -4.48 9.60 3.64
CA GLU A 140 -4.25 11.04 3.50
C GLU A 140 -3.50 11.41 2.20
N ALA A 141 -2.97 10.41 1.47
CA ALA A 141 -2.43 10.63 0.13
C ALA A 141 -3.52 10.85 -0.94
N VAL A 142 -4.77 10.55 -0.64
CA VAL A 142 -5.89 10.89 -1.52
C VAL A 142 -6.08 12.40 -1.52
N PRO A 143 -6.12 13.06 -2.70
CA PRO A 143 -6.37 14.50 -2.77
C PRO A 143 -7.65 14.91 -2.01
N GLU A 144 -7.56 15.94 -1.16
CA GLU A 144 -8.64 16.37 -0.27
C GLU A 144 -9.98 16.59 -1.01
N HIS A 145 -9.94 17.19 -2.21
CA HIS A 145 -11.13 17.45 -3.02
C HIS A 145 -11.84 16.19 -3.54
N LEU A 146 -11.21 15.01 -3.41
CA LEU A 146 -11.78 13.69 -3.75
C LEU A 146 -12.32 12.97 -2.50
N LEU A 147 -11.96 13.44 -1.31
CA LEU A 147 -12.49 12.88 -0.07
C LEU A 147 -13.97 13.26 0.11
N LEU A 148 -14.75 12.31 0.62
CA LEU A 148 -16.13 12.58 1.00
C LEU A 148 -16.16 13.30 2.34
N PRO A 149 -17.00 14.33 2.49
CA PRO A 149 -17.22 14.96 3.79
C PRO A 149 -17.88 13.98 4.75
N PRO A 150 -17.75 14.19 6.07
CA PRO A 150 -18.45 13.40 7.05
C PRO A 150 -19.96 13.55 6.89
N PRO A 151 -20.77 12.51 7.21
CA PRO A 151 -22.22 12.66 7.21
C PRO A 151 -22.69 13.56 8.38
N PRO A 152 -23.92 14.07 8.32
CA PRO A 152 -24.51 14.81 9.44
C PRO A 152 -24.49 13.97 10.74
N GLY A 153 -23.98 14.53 11.82
CA GLY A 153 -23.87 13.88 13.12
C GLY A 153 -22.59 13.10 13.38
N ALA A 154 -21.62 13.12 12.45
CA ALA A 154 -20.28 12.62 12.67
C ALA A 154 -19.57 13.36 13.82
N ALA A 155 -18.59 12.71 14.45
CA ALA A 155 -17.81 13.33 15.51
C ALA A 155 -16.91 14.46 14.95
N PRO A 156 -16.55 15.48 15.75
CA PRO A 156 -15.71 16.58 15.28
C PRO A 156 -14.35 16.15 14.70
N GLU A 157 -13.82 15.03 15.15
CA GLU A 157 -12.54 14.46 14.70
C GLU A 157 -12.67 13.74 13.35
N GLU A 158 -13.88 13.41 12.93
CA GLU A 158 -14.20 12.74 11.66
C GLU A 158 -14.36 13.80 10.55
N GLU A 159 -13.26 14.42 10.13
CA GLU A 159 -13.28 15.49 9.11
C GLU A 159 -13.65 14.96 7.71
N HIS A 160 -13.36 13.68 7.45
CA HIS A 160 -13.62 13.00 6.18
C HIS A 160 -14.09 11.56 6.43
N ASP A 161 -14.76 10.99 5.43
CA ASP A 161 -15.05 9.57 5.39
C ASP A 161 -13.76 8.77 5.13
N PRO A 162 -13.31 7.86 6.03
CA PRO A 162 -12.04 7.17 5.89
C PRO A 162 -12.07 5.99 4.92
N HIS A 163 -13.24 5.53 4.44
CA HIS A 163 -13.44 4.27 3.73
C HIS A 163 -13.03 4.33 2.24
N VAL A 164 -11.90 5.00 1.95
CA VAL A 164 -11.41 5.29 0.59
C VAL A 164 -11.10 4.04 -0.25
N TRP A 165 -10.89 2.88 0.39
CA TRP A 165 -10.61 1.61 -0.32
C TRP A 165 -11.79 1.09 -1.13
N PHE A 166 -12.98 1.58 -0.90
CA PHE A 166 -14.17 1.21 -1.68
C PHE A 166 -14.34 1.94 -3.00
N GLU A 167 -13.49 2.92 -3.28
CA GLU A 167 -13.32 3.49 -4.61
C GLU A 167 -11.91 3.15 -5.13
N PRO A 168 -11.75 2.10 -5.96
CA PRO A 168 -10.44 1.61 -6.36
C PRO A 168 -9.54 2.67 -6.99
N ARG A 169 -10.13 3.66 -7.66
CA ARG A 169 -9.39 4.80 -8.23
C ARG A 169 -8.77 5.70 -7.17
N LEU A 170 -9.34 5.78 -5.98
CA LEU A 170 -8.72 6.46 -4.84
C LEU A 170 -7.65 5.59 -4.20
N TRP A 171 -7.87 4.27 -4.12
CA TRP A 171 -6.87 3.35 -3.57
C TRP A 171 -5.55 3.37 -4.34
N VAL A 172 -5.57 3.76 -5.62
CA VAL A 172 -4.36 3.99 -6.42
C VAL A 172 -3.43 5.03 -5.75
N HIS A 173 -3.95 6.08 -5.13
CA HIS A 173 -3.12 7.07 -4.41
C HIS A 173 -2.44 6.45 -3.19
N VAL A 174 -3.13 5.53 -2.51
CA VAL A 174 -2.57 4.75 -1.39
C VAL A 174 -1.43 3.84 -1.87
N VAL A 175 -1.64 3.13 -3.00
CA VAL A 175 -0.60 2.30 -3.65
C VAL A 175 0.64 3.14 -4.00
N ASP A 176 0.44 4.31 -4.60
CA ASP A 176 1.52 5.22 -5.00
C ASP A 176 2.28 5.77 -3.77
N ALA A 177 1.57 6.12 -2.69
CA ALA A 177 2.17 6.60 -1.44
C ALA A 177 3.00 5.51 -0.74
N ILE A 178 2.48 4.28 -0.66
CA ILE A 178 3.21 3.13 -0.09
C ILE A 178 4.45 2.83 -0.94
N THR A 179 4.34 2.84 -2.27
CA THR A 179 5.46 2.62 -3.20
C THR A 179 6.56 3.65 -2.98
N THR A 180 6.19 4.91 -2.86
CA THR A 180 7.12 6.02 -2.58
C THR A 180 7.79 5.83 -1.23
N ARG A 181 7.02 5.56 -0.19
CA ARG A 181 7.54 5.38 1.18
C ARG A 181 8.53 4.22 1.28
N LEU A 182 8.23 3.06 0.69
CA LEU A 182 9.14 1.92 0.68
C LEU A 182 10.43 2.24 -0.10
N SER A 183 10.31 2.95 -1.22
CA SER A 183 11.48 3.38 -2.03
C SER A 183 12.39 4.36 -1.27
N GLU A 184 11.82 5.25 -0.45
CA GLU A 184 12.58 6.18 0.40
C GLU A 184 13.32 5.46 1.54
N LEU A 185 12.67 4.48 2.16
CA LEU A 185 13.22 3.73 3.30
C LEU A 185 14.30 2.73 2.86
N ASP A 186 14.18 2.20 1.67
CA ASP A 186 15.11 1.22 1.09
C ASP A 186 15.46 1.55 -0.37
N PRO A 187 16.30 2.57 -0.60
CA PRO A 187 16.69 2.99 -1.94
C PRO A 187 17.39 1.91 -2.77
N ALA A 188 17.97 0.89 -2.11
CA ALA A 188 18.64 -0.21 -2.81
C ALA A 188 17.66 -1.06 -3.64
N HIS A 189 16.40 -1.16 -3.20
CA HIS A 189 15.34 -1.93 -3.87
C HIS A 189 14.22 -1.04 -4.44
N ALA A 190 14.46 0.28 -4.53
CA ALA A 190 13.46 1.25 -5.01
C ALA A 190 12.88 0.89 -6.40
N ALA A 191 13.71 0.40 -7.32
CA ALA A 191 13.26 -0.01 -8.65
C ALA A 191 12.28 -1.19 -8.61
N ASP A 192 12.46 -2.13 -7.68
CA ASP A 192 11.54 -3.26 -7.49
C ASP A 192 10.21 -2.80 -6.92
N TYR A 193 10.21 -1.91 -5.91
CA TYR A 193 9.00 -1.32 -5.36
C TYR A 193 8.21 -0.55 -6.41
N GLN A 194 8.88 0.30 -7.20
CA GLN A 194 8.26 1.08 -8.28
C GLN A 194 7.62 0.17 -9.34
N ARG A 195 8.32 -0.88 -9.77
CA ARG A 195 7.79 -1.84 -10.74
C ARG A 195 6.56 -2.56 -10.18
N ARG A 196 6.67 -3.14 -8.97
CA ARG A 196 5.56 -3.88 -8.33
C ARG A 196 4.39 -2.96 -8.01
N GLY A 197 4.65 -1.72 -7.57
CA GLY A 197 3.62 -0.70 -7.34
C GLY A 197 2.85 -0.37 -8.61
N ALA A 198 3.55 -0.16 -9.72
CA ALA A 198 2.92 0.08 -11.03
C ALA A 198 2.08 -1.12 -11.49
N GLU A 199 2.61 -2.35 -11.37
CA GLU A 199 1.88 -3.57 -11.71
C GLU A 199 0.62 -3.74 -10.84
N TYR A 200 0.70 -3.46 -9.55
CA TYR A 200 -0.44 -3.57 -8.64
C TYR A 200 -1.49 -2.49 -8.90
N ARG A 201 -1.06 -1.27 -9.20
CA ARG A 201 -1.93 -0.17 -9.64
C ARG A 201 -2.77 -0.57 -10.85
N GLU A 202 -2.18 -1.19 -11.88
CA GLU A 202 -2.90 -1.68 -13.05
C GLU A 202 -3.89 -2.79 -12.69
N GLN A 203 -3.56 -3.67 -11.74
CA GLN A 203 -4.50 -4.68 -11.25
C GLN A 203 -5.70 -4.05 -10.53
N VAL A 204 -5.49 -3.00 -9.72
CA VAL A 204 -6.55 -2.25 -9.05
C VAL A 204 -7.48 -1.59 -10.07
N LEU A 205 -6.95 -0.94 -11.10
CA LEU A 205 -7.75 -0.30 -12.16
C LEU A 205 -8.49 -1.32 -13.04
N THR A 206 -7.87 -2.47 -13.29
CA THR A 206 -8.53 -3.58 -13.99
C THR A 206 -9.72 -4.11 -13.18
N MET A 207 -9.55 -4.26 -11.88
CA MET A 207 -10.60 -4.67 -10.96
C MET A 207 -11.73 -3.62 -10.89
N ASP A 208 -11.43 -2.31 -10.87
CA ASP A 208 -12.44 -1.24 -10.97
C ASP A 208 -13.36 -1.44 -12.18
N GLY A 209 -12.78 -1.72 -13.36
CA GLY A 209 -13.54 -1.97 -14.58
C GLY A 209 -14.44 -3.21 -14.48
N GLN A 210 -13.96 -4.29 -13.87
CA GLN A 210 -14.72 -5.53 -13.68
C GLN A 210 -15.90 -5.32 -12.71
N VAL A 211 -15.66 -4.66 -11.59
CA VAL A 211 -16.69 -4.33 -10.59
C VAL A 211 -17.74 -3.41 -11.17
N ARG A 212 -17.33 -2.40 -11.94
CA ARG A 212 -18.25 -1.50 -12.64
C ARG A 212 -19.15 -2.23 -13.61
N ALA A 213 -18.61 -3.12 -14.43
CA ALA A 213 -19.40 -3.94 -15.37
C ALA A 213 -20.39 -4.84 -14.64
N LEU A 214 -20.00 -5.40 -13.49
CA LEU A 214 -20.85 -6.27 -12.68
C LEU A 214 -22.00 -5.50 -12.02
N LEU A 215 -21.70 -4.41 -11.32
CA LEU A 215 -22.71 -3.62 -10.61
C LEU A 215 -23.63 -2.84 -11.55
N SER A 216 -23.17 -2.47 -12.76
CA SER A 216 -24.05 -1.88 -13.78
C SER A 216 -25.14 -2.83 -14.28
N SER A 217 -25.01 -4.14 -14.04
CA SER A 217 -26.04 -5.12 -14.37
C SER A 217 -27.21 -5.18 -13.36
N VAL A 218 -27.07 -4.51 -12.21
CA VAL A 218 -28.15 -4.35 -11.22
C VAL A 218 -29.17 -3.35 -11.79
N PRO A 219 -30.47 -3.68 -11.81
CA PRO A 219 -31.50 -2.75 -12.27
C PRO A 219 -31.48 -1.45 -11.48
N GLU A 220 -31.65 -0.30 -12.15
CA GLU A 220 -31.58 1.03 -11.51
C GLU A 220 -32.47 1.15 -10.28
N ARG A 221 -33.72 0.66 -10.36
CA ARG A 221 -34.68 0.66 -9.25
C ARG A 221 -34.22 -0.14 -8.03
N SER A 222 -33.31 -1.11 -8.21
CA SER A 222 -32.81 -2.00 -7.16
C SER A 222 -31.46 -1.54 -6.60
N ARG A 223 -30.90 -0.42 -7.08
CA ARG A 223 -29.56 0.09 -6.67
C ARG A 223 -29.60 0.78 -5.31
N VAL A 224 -30.18 0.13 -4.31
CA VAL A 224 -30.19 0.59 -2.91
C VAL A 224 -29.42 -0.42 -2.08
N LEU A 225 -28.26 -0.01 -1.58
CA LEU A 225 -27.40 -0.83 -0.75
C LEU A 225 -27.62 -0.47 0.73
N VAL A 226 -28.21 -1.38 1.50
CA VAL A 226 -28.47 -1.20 2.93
C VAL A 226 -27.46 -2.00 3.72
N THR A 227 -26.70 -1.34 4.63
CA THR A 227 -25.56 -1.89 5.36
C THR A 227 -25.63 -1.62 6.86
N SER A 228 -24.77 -2.29 7.65
CA SER A 228 -24.72 -2.12 9.10
C SER A 228 -24.19 -0.74 9.50
N HIS A 229 -23.08 -0.27 8.90
CA HIS A 229 -22.55 1.07 9.11
C HIS A 229 -22.20 1.74 7.77
N ASP A 230 -21.86 3.04 7.80
CA ASP A 230 -21.73 3.89 6.62
C ASP A 230 -20.33 3.81 5.98
N ALA A 231 -19.84 2.58 5.75
CA ALA A 231 -18.55 2.34 5.12
C ALA A 231 -18.57 2.40 3.59
N PHE A 232 -19.72 2.32 2.95
CA PHE A 232 -19.82 2.05 1.52
C PHE A 232 -20.13 3.28 0.66
N ARG A 233 -20.02 4.50 1.19
CA ARG A 233 -20.32 5.74 0.46
C ARG A 233 -19.44 5.93 -0.77
N TYR A 234 -18.14 5.62 -0.66
CA TYR A 234 -17.23 5.66 -1.80
C TYR A 234 -17.60 4.62 -2.87
N LEU A 235 -18.03 3.42 -2.45
CA LEU A 235 -18.52 2.42 -3.38
C LEU A 235 -19.80 2.91 -4.08
N GLY A 236 -20.72 3.50 -3.32
CA GLY A 236 -21.94 4.11 -3.86
C GLY A 236 -21.61 5.16 -4.93
N ARG A 237 -20.71 6.10 -4.63
CA ARG A 237 -20.24 7.13 -5.55
C ARG A 237 -19.58 6.53 -6.80
N ALA A 238 -18.71 5.54 -6.61
CA ALA A 238 -17.95 4.96 -7.72
C ALA A 238 -18.82 4.14 -8.68
N PHE A 239 -19.85 3.46 -8.16
CA PHE A 239 -20.60 2.45 -8.93
C PHE A 239 -22.10 2.71 -9.01
N ASP A 240 -22.53 3.94 -8.66
CA ASP A 240 -23.93 4.40 -8.80
C ASP A 240 -24.91 3.53 -7.96
N LEU A 241 -24.61 3.39 -6.67
CA LEU A 241 -25.50 2.78 -5.68
C LEU A 241 -25.90 3.84 -4.65
N ASP A 242 -27.16 3.85 -4.27
CA ASP A 242 -27.66 4.65 -3.14
C ASP A 242 -27.41 3.88 -1.84
N VAL A 243 -26.50 4.38 -1.01
CA VAL A 243 -26.09 3.72 0.23
C VAL A 243 -26.92 4.22 1.39
N VAL A 244 -27.53 3.29 2.13
CA VAL A 244 -28.32 3.56 3.33
C VAL A 244 -27.77 2.74 4.49
N ALA A 245 -27.09 3.40 5.40
CA ALA A 245 -26.49 2.75 6.56
C ALA A 245 -27.39 2.86 7.81
N ILE A 246 -27.30 1.85 8.69
CA ILE A 246 -28.00 1.84 9.97
C ILE A 246 -27.24 2.70 10.99
N GLN A 247 -25.89 2.56 11.04
CA GLN A 247 -24.98 3.37 11.89
C GLN A 247 -24.19 4.38 11.06
N GLY A 248 -23.56 5.34 11.75
CA GLY A 248 -22.67 6.33 11.13
C GLY A 248 -21.39 5.74 10.54
N ILE A 249 -20.46 6.62 10.11
CA ILE A 249 -19.16 6.22 9.52
C ILE A 249 -18.21 5.57 10.54
N SER A 250 -18.40 5.84 11.83
CA SER A 250 -17.70 5.17 12.91
C SER A 250 -18.65 4.26 13.67
N THR A 251 -18.14 3.11 14.09
CA THR A 251 -18.87 2.13 14.88
C THR A 251 -18.85 2.44 16.39
N GLN A 252 -18.21 3.55 16.80
CA GLN A 252 -18.11 3.95 18.21
C GLN A 252 -19.49 4.28 18.83
N GLN A 253 -20.46 4.67 18.02
CA GLN A 253 -21.84 4.93 18.46
C GLN A 253 -22.76 3.82 17.94
N GLU A 254 -23.49 3.17 18.84
CA GLU A 254 -24.48 2.19 18.44
C GLU A 254 -25.71 2.86 17.79
N ALA A 255 -26.34 2.13 16.84
CA ALA A 255 -27.58 2.59 16.23
C ALA A 255 -28.71 2.75 17.26
N SER A 256 -29.42 3.86 17.18
CA SER A 256 -30.60 4.08 17.97
C SER A 256 -31.84 3.32 17.40
N THR A 257 -32.90 3.20 18.20
CA THR A 257 -34.17 2.69 17.69
C THR A 257 -34.80 3.56 16.60
N ALA A 258 -34.47 4.87 16.59
CA ALA A 258 -34.93 5.78 15.55
C ALA A 258 -34.20 5.47 14.21
N ASP A 259 -32.90 5.16 14.24
CA ASP A 259 -32.13 4.77 13.04
C ASP A 259 -32.66 3.47 12.44
N ILE A 260 -32.91 2.45 13.29
CA ILE A 260 -33.54 1.19 12.88
C ILE A 260 -34.89 1.47 12.21
N GLY A 261 -35.72 2.35 12.83
CA GLY A 261 -37.00 2.76 12.26
C GLY A 261 -36.89 3.41 10.91
N ARG A 262 -36.02 4.41 10.79
CA ARG A 262 -35.73 5.14 9.54
C ARG A 262 -35.29 4.21 8.41
N VAL A 263 -34.36 3.28 8.69
CA VAL A 263 -33.88 2.34 7.66
C VAL A 263 -34.97 1.35 7.28
N ALA A 264 -35.77 0.87 8.25
CA ALA A 264 -36.91 -0.02 7.96
C ALA A 264 -37.99 0.67 7.10
N ASP A 265 -38.21 1.98 7.26
CA ASP A 265 -39.11 2.76 6.40
C ASP A 265 -38.54 2.83 4.97
N VAL A 266 -37.26 3.16 4.81
CA VAL A 266 -36.60 3.18 3.48
C VAL A 266 -36.67 1.82 2.78
N VAL A 267 -36.36 0.72 3.51
CA VAL A 267 -36.42 -0.65 2.98
C VAL A 267 -37.82 -0.99 2.49
N THR A 268 -38.84 -0.64 3.28
CA THR A 268 -40.23 -0.91 2.93
C THR A 268 -40.73 -0.05 1.77
N ASP A 269 -40.48 1.27 1.82
CA ASP A 269 -40.98 2.22 0.83
C ASP A 269 -40.33 2.04 -0.56
N ARG A 270 -39.08 1.56 -0.59
CA ARG A 270 -38.30 1.37 -1.82
C ARG A 270 -38.25 -0.10 -2.29
N ASP A 271 -38.94 -1.00 -1.61
CA ASP A 271 -38.98 -2.46 -1.91
C ASP A 271 -37.55 -3.05 -2.05
N VAL A 272 -36.70 -2.77 -1.05
CA VAL A 272 -35.30 -3.19 -1.07
C VAL A 272 -35.18 -4.70 -0.86
N GLY A 273 -34.65 -5.41 -1.88
CA GLY A 273 -34.61 -6.87 -1.90
C GLY A 273 -33.72 -7.52 -0.86
N ALA A 274 -32.63 -6.83 -0.42
CA ALA A 274 -31.71 -7.38 0.57
C ALA A 274 -31.09 -6.29 1.46
N VAL A 275 -30.86 -6.64 2.73
CA VAL A 275 -30.05 -5.87 3.70
C VAL A 275 -28.80 -6.68 4.04
N PHE A 276 -27.65 -6.04 4.14
CA PHE A 276 -26.38 -6.73 4.30
C PHE A 276 -25.80 -6.53 5.70
N VAL A 277 -25.33 -7.62 6.30
CA VAL A 277 -24.45 -7.58 7.48
C VAL A 277 -23.00 -7.39 7.04
N GLU A 278 -22.16 -7.00 7.98
CA GLU A 278 -20.73 -6.83 7.76
C GLU A 278 -19.92 -7.77 8.64
N THR A 279 -18.79 -8.26 8.10
CA THR A 279 -17.97 -9.26 8.78
C THR A 279 -17.25 -8.73 10.03
N SER A 280 -17.08 -7.41 10.15
CA SER A 280 -16.48 -6.73 11.30
C SER A 280 -17.50 -6.33 12.38
N MET A 281 -18.80 -6.57 12.16
CA MET A 281 -19.87 -6.11 13.03
C MET A 281 -20.83 -7.22 13.46
N SER A 282 -21.57 -6.95 14.57
CA SER A 282 -22.67 -7.82 15.01
C SER A 282 -23.87 -7.68 14.07
N ASP A 283 -24.55 -8.79 13.79
CA ASP A 283 -25.78 -8.85 12.99
C ASP A 283 -27.04 -8.36 13.72
N ARG A 284 -26.93 -8.00 15.02
CA ARG A 284 -28.04 -7.60 15.87
C ARG A 284 -28.88 -6.47 15.28
N THR A 285 -28.22 -5.43 14.79
CA THR A 285 -28.85 -4.21 14.26
C THR A 285 -29.59 -4.51 12.97
N VAL A 286 -28.95 -5.27 12.06
CA VAL A 286 -29.58 -5.73 10.80
C VAL A 286 -30.80 -6.60 11.09
N ASN A 287 -30.68 -7.53 12.02
CA ASN A 287 -31.81 -8.38 12.42
C ASN A 287 -32.99 -7.57 13.01
N ALA A 288 -32.71 -6.47 13.74
CA ALA A 288 -33.72 -5.55 14.22
C ALA A 288 -34.42 -4.80 13.07
N VAL A 289 -33.67 -4.36 12.05
CA VAL A 289 -34.25 -3.76 10.83
C VAL A 289 -35.14 -4.77 10.11
N LEU A 290 -34.67 -6.01 9.88
CA LEU A 290 -35.48 -7.07 9.26
C LEU A 290 -36.80 -7.33 10.02
N ALA A 291 -36.76 -7.31 11.34
CA ALA A 291 -37.97 -7.45 12.17
C ALA A 291 -38.92 -6.25 12.02
N ALA A 292 -38.35 -5.02 11.98
CA ALA A 292 -39.12 -3.80 11.82
C ALA A 292 -39.77 -3.68 10.42
N VAL A 293 -39.08 -4.14 9.36
CA VAL A 293 -39.64 -4.23 7.99
C VAL A 293 -40.84 -5.18 7.96
N ARG A 294 -40.69 -6.38 8.54
CA ARG A 294 -41.84 -7.34 8.62
C ARG A 294 -43.03 -6.75 9.37
N GLN A 295 -42.82 -6.01 10.46
CA GLN A 295 -43.89 -5.33 11.19
C GLN A 295 -44.63 -4.27 10.36
N ARG A 296 -43.95 -3.68 9.35
CA ARG A 296 -44.53 -2.72 8.39
C ARG A 296 -45.20 -3.39 7.18
N GLY A 297 -45.17 -4.73 7.12
CA GLY A 297 -45.70 -5.51 6.00
C GLY A 297 -44.80 -5.56 4.78
N GLY A 298 -43.56 -5.10 4.91
CA GLY A 298 -42.54 -5.22 3.86
C GLY A 298 -41.86 -6.59 3.88
N GLU A 299 -41.24 -6.94 2.76
CA GLU A 299 -40.42 -8.15 2.59
C GLU A 299 -38.99 -7.76 2.16
N THR A 300 -38.00 -8.29 2.87
CA THR A 300 -36.59 -8.16 2.52
C THR A 300 -35.84 -9.36 3.10
N ARG A 301 -34.72 -9.71 2.48
CA ARG A 301 -33.88 -10.84 2.91
C ARG A 301 -32.56 -10.35 3.49
N LEU A 302 -31.88 -11.22 4.24
CA LEU A 302 -30.49 -11.04 4.60
C LEU A 302 -29.62 -11.42 3.40
N GLY A 303 -28.80 -10.48 2.92
CA GLY A 303 -27.78 -10.72 1.91
C GLY A 303 -26.58 -11.48 2.47
N HIS A 304 -25.68 -11.90 1.58
CA HIS A 304 -24.38 -12.43 2.02
C HIS A 304 -23.59 -11.36 2.79
N PRO A 305 -22.84 -11.73 3.85
CA PRO A 305 -22.04 -10.78 4.61
C PRO A 305 -21.05 -10.02 3.70
N LEU A 306 -20.93 -8.71 3.88
CA LEU A 306 -19.95 -7.88 3.17
C LEU A 306 -18.71 -7.69 4.04
N TYR A 307 -17.57 -7.61 3.38
CA TYR A 307 -16.32 -7.18 4.00
C TYR A 307 -16.30 -5.65 4.02
N SER A 308 -16.26 -5.02 5.18
CA SER A 308 -16.16 -3.56 5.30
C SER A 308 -14.74 -3.13 5.68
N ASP A 309 -14.38 -3.27 6.94
CA ASP A 309 -13.15 -2.73 7.51
C ASP A 309 -12.00 -3.74 7.55
N SER A 310 -12.23 -4.92 7.03
CA SER A 310 -11.23 -5.97 6.88
C SER A 310 -11.48 -6.80 5.62
N THR A 311 -10.43 -7.44 5.12
CA THR A 311 -10.54 -8.48 4.11
C THR A 311 -11.08 -9.79 4.72
N GLY A 312 -11.33 -10.80 3.90
CA GLY A 312 -11.57 -12.16 4.36
C GLY A 312 -10.35 -12.82 5.01
N GLU A 313 -10.50 -14.09 5.36
CA GLU A 313 -9.46 -14.88 6.01
C GLU A 313 -8.18 -15.00 5.17
N ASP A 314 -7.04 -15.05 5.85
CA ASP A 314 -5.75 -15.22 5.20
C ASP A 314 -5.71 -16.52 4.36
N GLY A 315 -5.12 -16.43 3.17
CA GLY A 315 -5.00 -17.57 2.25
C GLY A 315 -6.25 -17.84 1.41
N THR A 316 -7.35 -17.12 1.63
CA THR A 316 -8.51 -17.13 0.74
C THR A 316 -8.40 -16.07 -0.35
N PRO A 317 -9.15 -16.19 -1.47
CA PRO A 317 -9.21 -15.11 -2.47
C PRO A 317 -9.62 -13.77 -1.85
N GLU A 318 -10.61 -13.77 -0.96
CA GLU A 318 -11.14 -12.61 -0.26
C GLU A 318 -10.20 -12.04 0.81
N GLY A 319 -9.18 -12.80 1.22
CA GLY A 319 -8.11 -12.34 2.11
C GLY A 319 -7.17 -11.30 1.48
N THR A 320 -7.41 -10.92 0.22
CA THR A 320 -6.70 -9.87 -0.49
C THR A 320 -7.60 -8.66 -0.75
N TYR A 321 -7.03 -7.47 -0.90
CA TYR A 321 -7.81 -6.28 -1.24
C TYR A 321 -8.63 -6.47 -2.53
N LEU A 322 -7.99 -6.95 -3.60
CA LEU A 322 -8.68 -7.18 -4.89
C LEU A 322 -9.78 -8.22 -4.78
N GLY A 323 -9.55 -9.29 -4.03
CA GLY A 323 -10.53 -10.36 -3.84
C GLY A 323 -11.71 -9.91 -2.99
N MET A 324 -11.46 -9.15 -1.92
CA MET A 324 -12.48 -8.55 -1.08
C MET A 324 -13.45 -7.67 -1.88
N VAL A 325 -12.92 -6.74 -2.68
CA VAL A 325 -13.75 -5.81 -3.47
C VAL A 325 -14.57 -6.56 -4.52
N ARG A 326 -13.99 -7.58 -5.19
CA ARG A 326 -14.74 -8.42 -6.13
C ARG A 326 -15.86 -9.20 -5.44
N ALA A 327 -15.55 -9.87 -4.34
CA ALA A 327 -16.54 -10.65 -3.58
C ALA A 327 -17.70 -9.77 -3.09
N ASN A 328 -17.41 -8.56 -2.62
CA ASN A 328 -18.45 -7.61 -2.24
C ASN A 328 -19.33 -7.24 -3.46
N ALA A 329 -18.74 -6.95 -4.59
CA ALA A 329 -19.50 -6.62 -5.80
C ALA A 329 -20.41 -7.79 -6.26
N GLU A 330 -19.92 -9.03 -6.20
CA GLU A 330 -20.67 -10.23 -6.51
C GLU A 330 -21.85 -10.42 -5.55
N ARG A 331 -21.62 -10.32 -4.25
CA ARG A 331 -22.63 -10.43 -3.18
C ARG A 331 -23.70 -9.34 -3.27
N ILE A 332 -23.28 -8.09 -3.54
CA ILE A 332 -24.20 -6.96 -3.75
C ILE A 332 -25.05 -7.19 -4.99
N ALA A 333 -24.43 -7.54 -6.14
CA ALA A 333 -25.16 -7.78 -7.37
C ALA A 333 -26.15 -8.96 -7.26
N GLU A 334 -25.80 -10.03 -6.51
CA GLU A 334 -26.69 -11.15 -6.23
C GLU A 334 -27.84 -10.73 -5.32
N GLY A 335 -27.55 -9.95 -4.27
CA GLY A 335 -28.55 -9.52 -3.29
C GLY A 335 -29.56 -8.52 -3.84
N LEU A 336 -29.15 -7.67 -4.81
CA LEU A 336 -29.98 -6.60 -5.37
C LEU A 336 -30.68 -6.98 -6.69
N ARG A 337 -30.48 -8.15 -7.23
CA ARG A 337 -31.24 -8.72 -8.36
C ARG A 337 -32.44 -9.51 -7.86
#